data_903be0537c3b592827875c1cdccd9c38
#
_entry.id   903be0537c3b592827875c1cdccd9c38
#
_cell.length_a   1.000
_cell.length_b   1.000
_cell.length_c   1.000
_cell.angle_alpha   90.00
_cell.angle_beta   90.00
_cell.angle_gamma   90.00
#
_symmetry.space_group_name_H-M   'P 1'
#
loop_
_entity.id
_entity.type
_entity.pdbx_description
1 polymer ?
#
loop_
_entity_poly.entity_id
_entity_poly.type
_entity_poly.pdbx_seq_one_letter_code
_entity_poly.pdbx_strand_id
1 'polypeptide(L)'
;MAKEKFERTKPHVNIGTIGHVDHGKTTLTAAITKVLSETEGCKADFTAFENIDKAPEERERGITISVSHVEYETAARHYAHVDCPGHADYVKNMISGAAQMDGAILVIAATDGPMAQTREHILLARQVGVPYIVVFLNKCDMVDDDELIDLVEMETRELLSEYDFPGDDIPVIRGSALGALNGEEKWMDAIRELMNAVDEYIPTPARNNDLPFLMAVEDVMTISGRGTVATGRVERGELKLNEPVEIVGIKDTQNTVVTGIEMFRKSMDFCEAGDNVGLLLRGIKREDIERGQVLCKPGSVTPHTKFTGEIYVLTKEEGGRHTPFFDGYRPQFYFRTTDVTGTVKLPEGTEMAMPGDHITIEGDLIHPIAMEEGLRFAIREGGHTVGSGIVSTIIE
;
A
#
# COMPACT_ATOMS: atom_id res chain seq x y z
N MET A 1 -21.69 -14.19 -21.18
CA MET A 1 -22.61 -13.57 -20.20
C MET A 1 -22.12 -12.13 -20.01
N ALA A 2 -23.05 -11.16 -19.89
CA ALA A 2 -22.66 -9.80 -19.51
C ALA A 2 -22.06 -9.84 -18.09
N LYS A 3 -20.96 -9.10 -17.85
CA LYS A 3 -20.41 -8.97 -16.50
C LYS A 3 -21.39 -8.21 -15.63
N GLU A 4 -21.38 -8.54 -14.34
CA GLU A 4 -22.10 -7.77 -13.33
C GLU A 4 -21.58 -6.34 -13.32
N LYS A 5 -22.46 -5.37 -13.10
CA LYS A 5 -22.09 -3.95 -12.99
C LYS A 5 -21.82 -3.61 -11.54
N PHE A 6 -20.73 -2.87 -11.29
CA PHE A 6 -20.45 -2.36 -9.95
C PHE A 6 -21.44 -1.22 -9.63
N GLU A 7 -22.08 -1.29 -8.48
CA GLU A 7 -22.98 -0.26 -7.97
C GLU A 7 -22.38 0.40 -6.73
N ARG A 8 -22.18 1.72 -6.78
CA ARG A 8 -21.69 2.52 -5.65
C ARG A 8 -22.82 2.79 -4.67
N THR A 9 -23.03 1.90 -3.72
CA THR A 9 -24.09 2.03 -2.70
C THR A 9 -23.58 2.56 -1.36
N LYS A 10 -22.27 2.47 -1.13
CA LYS A 10 -21.60 2.85 0.12
C LYS A 10 -20.30 3.60 -0.16
N PRO A 11 -19.80 4.44 0.79
CA PRO A 11 -18.47 5.03 0.67
C PRO A 11 -17.40 3.94 0.53
N HIS A 12 -16.44 4.16 -0.38
CA HIS A 12 -15.34 3.24 -0.64
C HIS A 12 -14.08 3.64 0.13
N VAL A 13 -13.47 2.68 0.83
CA VAL A 13 -12.27 2.86 1.63
C VAL A 13 -11.27 1.73 1.32
N ASN A 14 -10.01 2.09 1.12
CA ASN A 14 -8.94 1.12 0.97
C ASN A 14 -8.25 0.91 2.31
N ILE A 15 -8.27 -0.31 2.81
CA ILE A 15 -7.51 -0.70 4.00
C ILE A 15 -6.60 -1.87 3.66
N GLY A 16 -5.67 -2.18 4.54
CA GLY A 16 -4.88 -3.39 4.35
C GLY A 16 -4.18 -3.83 5.60
N THR A 17 -3.66 -5.05 5.57
CA THR A 17 -2.91 -5.66 6.65
C THR A 17 -1.41 -5.44 6.48
N ILE A 18 -0.76 -4.94 7.53
CA ILE A 18 0.69 -4.78 7.65
C ILE A 18 1.19 -5.45 8.93
N GLY A 19 2.48 -5.73 9.03
CA GLY A 19 3.09 -6.36 10.20
C GLY A 19 4.07 -7.47 9.83
N HIS A 20 4.70 -8.07 10.85
CA HIS A 20 5.74 -9.07 10.67
C HIS A 20 5.26 -10.34 9.95
N VAL A 21 6.19 -11.10 9.34
CA VAL A 21 5.92 -12.43 8.81
C VAL A 21 5.41 -13.33 9.94
N ASP A 22 4.52 -14.28 9.64
CA ASP A 22 3.91 -15.22 10.59
C ASP A 22 3.05 -14.61 11.72
N HIS A 23 2.80 -13.30 11.74
CA HIS A 23 1.84 -12.69 12.67
C HIS A 23 0.38 -12.91 12.29
N GLY A 24 0.11 -13.52 11.10
CA GLY A 24 -1.22 -13.97 10.69
C GLY A 24 -2.04 -12.94 9.92
N LYS A 25 -1.41 -12.05 9.13
CA LYS A 25 -2.08 -11.05 8.28
C LYS A 25 -3.09 -11.68 7.31
N THR A 26 -2.64 -12.62 6.49
CA THR A 26 -3.49 -13.32 5.50
C THR A 26 -4.56 -14.16 6.18
N THR A 27 -4.25 -14.76 7.34
CA THR A 27 -5.24 -15.47 8.18
C THR A 27 -6.32 -14.52 8.67
N LEU A 28 -5.95 -13.30 9.11
CA LEU A 28 -6.89 -12.26 9.52
C LEU A 28 -7.75 -11.79 8.35
N THR A 29 -7.16 -11.57 7.18
CA THR A 29 -7.90 -11.21 5.96
C THR A 29 -8.96 -12.28 5.62
N ALA A 30 -8.60 -13.56 5.69
CA ALA A 30 -9.56 -14.66 5.50
C ALA A 30 -10.65 -14.68 6.59
N ALA A 31 -10.27 -14.46 7.87
CA ALA A 31 -11.22 -14.41 8.99
C ALA A 31 -12.23 -13.26 8.84
N ILE A 32 -11.78 -12.07 8.42
CA ILE A 32 -12.65 -10.92 8.13
C ILE A 32 -13.71 -11.30 7.08
N THR A 33 -13.29 -11.88 5.94
CA THR A 33 -14.24 -12.26 4.88
C THR A 33 -15.24 -13.31 5.35
N LYS A 34 -14.80 -14.27 6.17
CA LYS A 34 -15.70 -15.29 6.74
C LYS A 34 -16.74 -14.66 7.68
N VAL A 35 -16.27 -13.93 8.69
CA VAL A 35 -17.15 -13.36 9.71
C VAL A 35 -18.15 -12.37 9.09
N LEU A 36 -17.70 -11.53 8.16
CA LEU A 36 -18.60 -10.59 7.47
C LEU A 36 -19.62 -11.30 6.56
N SER A 37 -19.26 -12.46 5.96
CA SER A 37 -20.21 -13.25 5.17
C SER A 37 -21.36 -13.82 6.00
N GLU A 38 -21.14 -13.98 7.31
CA GLU A 38 -22.11 -14.51 8.28
C GLU A 38 -22.79 -13.40 9.12
N THR A 39 -22.36 -12.14 8.96
CA THR A 39 -22.86 -11.00 9.74
C THR A 39 -23.99 -10.28 9.01
N GLU A 40 -25.14 -10.06 9.67
CA GLU A 40 -26.29 -9.37 9.10
C GLU A 40 -25.94 -7.91 8.73
N GLY A 41 -26.38 -7.47 7.54
CA GLY A 41 -26.11 -6.13 7.01
C GLY A 41 -24.73 -5.98 6.36
N CYS A 42 -23.85 -6.96 6.48
CA CYS A 42 -22.57 -7.02 5.81
C CYS A 42 -22.64 -7.83 4.51
N LYS A 43 -21.64 -7.68 3.63
CA LYS A 43 -21.55 -8.46 2.40
C LYS A 43 -20.09 -8.81 2.15
N ALA A 44 -19.80 -10.09 2.08
CA ALA A 44 -18.49 -10.62 1.72
C ALA A 44 -18.65 -11.98 1.06
N ASP A 45 -17.77 -12.28 0.10
CA ASP A 45 -17.57 -13.64 -0.37
C ASP A 45 -16.39 -14.24 0.43
N PHE A 46 -16.67 -15.29 1.20
CA PHE A 46 -15.61 -15.95 1.97
C PHE A 46 -14.44 -16.32 1.06
N THR A 47 -13.28 -15.80 1.37
CA THR A 47 -12.04 -16.07 0.64
C THR A 47 -11.09 -16.83 1.55
N ALA A 48 -10.92 -18.13 1.28
CA ALA A 48 -10.00 -18.97 2.04
C ALA A 48 -8.55 -18.52 1.82
N PHE A 49 -7.68 -18.82 2.79
CA PHE A 49 -6.26 -18.47 2.78
C PHE A 49 -5.58 -18.82 1.44
N GLU A 50 -5.80 -20.03 0.91
CA GLU A 50 -5.21 -20.50 -0.34
C GLU A 50 -5.73 -19.77 -1.58
N ASN A 51 -6.79 -18.98 -1.44
CA ASN A 51 -7.36 -18.16 -2.50
C ASN A 51 -6.91 -16.70 -2.41
N ILE A 52 -6.30 -16.28 -1.29
CA ILE A 52 -5.62 -15.00 -1.12
C ILE A 52 -4.19 -15.16 -1.65
N ASP A 53 -3.41 -16.09 -1.11
CA ASP A 53 -2.08 -16.47 -1.59
C ASP A 53 -2.19 -17.48 -2.74
N LYS A 54 -2.25 -16.97 -3.98
CA LYS A 54 -2.59 -17.77 -5.17
C LYS A 54 -1.39 -18.38 -5.88
N ALA A 55 -0.21 -17.73 -5.77
CA ALA A 55 0.97 -18.16 -6.47
C ALA A 55 1.49 -19.51 -5.91
N PRO A 56 1.97 -20.42 -6.78
CA PRO A 56 2.53 -21.69 -6.30
C PRO A 56 3.65 -21.52 -5.27
N GLU A 57 4.50 -20.50 -5.44
CA GLU A 57 5.59 -20.18 -4.51
C GLU A 57 5.07 -19.70 -3.14
N GLU A 58 3.99 -18.91 -3.11
CA GLU A 58 3.34 -18.47 -1.86
C GLU A 58 2.83 -19.65 -1.06
N ARG A 59 2.15 -20.59 -1.73
CA ARG A 59 1.62 -21.82 -1.12
C ARG A 59 2.71 -22.77 -0.63
N GLU A 60 3.79 -22.92 -1.40
CA GLU A 60 4.90 -23.78 -1.04
C GLU A 60 5.67 -23.26 0.17
N ARG A 61 5.86 -21.94 0.24
CA ARG A 61 6.61 -21.28 1.33
C ARG A 61 5.73 -20.90 2.52
N GLY A 62 4.40 -20.85 2.36
CA GLY A 62 3.45 -20.38 3.37
C GLY A 62 3.57 -18.89 3.70
N ILE A 63 4.08 -18.09 2.77
CA ILE A 63 4.28 -16.65 2.94
C ILE A 63 3.70 -15.87 1.75
N THR A 64 3.10 -14.71 2.02
CA THR A 64 2.63 -13.80 0.98
C THR A 64 3.82 -13.12 0.30
N ILE A 65 3.88 -13.18 -1.01
CA ILE A 65 4.91 -12.57 -1.87
C ILE A 65 4.37 -11.34 -2.57
N SER A 66 3.21 -11.49 -3.20
CA SER A 66 2.55 -10.44 -3.98
C SER A 66 1.40 -9.82 -3.20
N VAL A 67 1.12 -8.56 -3.47
CA VAL A 67 -0.07 -7.90 -2.91
C VAL A 67 -1.33 -8.57 -3.43
N SER A 68 -2.25 -8.91 -2.54
CA SER A 68 -3.55 -9.47 -2.89
C SER A 68 -4.67 -8.53 -2.50
N HIS A 69 -5.72 -8.45 -3.33
CA HIS A 69 -6.87 -7.59 -3.07
C HIS A 69 -8.11 -8.44 -2.83
N VAL A 70 -8.83 -8.12 -1.76
CA VAL A 70 -10.09 -8.76 -1.36
C VAL A 70 -11.17 -7.68 -1.18
N GLU A 71 -12.39 -7.97 -1.61
CA GLU A 71 -13.56 -7.08 -1.52
C GLU A 71 -14.51 -7.54 -0.41
N TYR A 72 -15.00 -6.60 0.40
CA TYR A 72 -16.10 -6.85 1.32
C TYR A 72 -16.82 -5.55 1.75
N GLU A 73 -17.97 -5.67 2.38
CA GLU A 73 -18.76 -4.56 2.90
C GLU A 73 -19.13 -4.79 4.36
N THR A 74 -18.98 -3.74 5.17
CA THR A 74 -19.71 -3.60 6.44
C THR A 74 -21.09 -2.99 6.21
N ALA A 75 -21.85 -2.81 7.26
CA ALA A 75 -23.12 -2.06 7.16
C ALA A 75 -22.92 -0.62 6.67
N ALA A 76 -21.78 0.01 7.00
CA ALA A 76 -21.47 1.40 6.72
C ALA A 76 -20.70 1.62 5.41
N ARG A 77 -19.79 0.73 5.03
CA ARG A 77 -18.77 0.99 4.00
C ARG A 77 -18.49 -0.21 3.10
N HIS A 78 -17.99 0.10 1.90
CA HIS A 78 -17.39 -0.85 0.99
C HIS A 78 -15.85 -0.77 1.10
N TYR A 79 -15.20 -1.91 1.23
CA TYR A 79 -13.75 -2.02 1.42
C TYR A 79 -13.05 -2.75 0.28
N ALA A 80 -11.96 -2.16 -0.21
CA ALA A 80 -10.89 -2.89 -0.86
C ALA A 80 -9.82 -3.19 0.19
N HIS A 81 -9.58 -4.45 0.48
CA HIS A 81 -8.57 -4.89 1.43
C HIS A 81 -7.32 -5.36 0.71
N VAL A 82 -6.20 -4.75 1.06
CA VAL A 82 -4.88 -4.99 0.50
C VAL A 82 -4.09 -5.87 1.47
N ASP A 83 -3.92 -7.14 1.16
CA ASP A 83 -3.07 -8.03 1.96
C ASP A 83 -1.62 -7.90 1.52
N CYS A 84 -0.76 -7.41 2.43
CA CYS A 84 0.64 -7.11 2.15
C CYS A 84 1.58 -8.22 2.63
N PRO A 85 2.67 -8.49 1.88
CA PRO A 85 3.71 -9.40 2.34
C PRO A 85 4.35 -8.91 3.63
N GLY A 86 4.78 -9.84 4.48
CA GLY A 86 5.45 -9.54 5.75
C GLY A 86 6.96 -9.72 5.73
N HIS A 87 7.49 -10.43 4.73
CA HIS A 87 8.90 -10.78 4.66
C HIS A 87 9.76 -9.65 4.08
N ALA A 88 10.95 -9.43 4.64
CA ALA A 88 11.88 -8.36 4.25
C ALA A 88 12.24 -8.37 2.76
N ASP A 89 12.34 -9.55 2.11
CA ASP A 89 12.64 -9.65 0.68
C ASP A 89 11.56 -9.04 -0.22
N TYR A 90 10.33 -8.89 0.28
CA TYR A 90 9.17 -8.41 -0.47
C TYR A 90 8.69 -7.02 -0.06
N VAL A 91 9.53 -6.27 0.64
CA VAL A 91 9.24 -4.89 1.09
C VAL A 91 8.81 -3.98 -0.07
N LYS A 92 9.34 -4.18 -1.28
CA LYS A 92 8.88 -3.44 -2.48
C LYS A 92 7.38 -3.60 -2.73
N ASN A 93 6.86 -4.80 -2.59
CA ASN A 93 5.45 -5.08 -2.76
C ASN A 93 4.64 -4.54 -1.58
N MET A 94 5.18 -4.60 -0.36
CA MET A 94 4.57 -3.97 0.81
C MET A 94 4.44 -2.45 0.64
N ILE A 95 5.49 -1.76 0.18
CA ILE A 95 5.44 -0.31 -0.08
C ILE A 95 4.34 0.02 -1.10
N SER A 96 4.28 -0.73 -2.20
CA SER A 96 3.26 -0.51 -3.24
C SER A 96 1.85 -0.77 -2.73
N GLY A 97 1.66 -1.79 -1.88
CA GLY A 97 0.38 -2.08 -1.24
C GLY A 97 -0.01 -0.99 -0.25
N ALA A 98 0.91 -0.59 0.63
CA ALA A 98 0.67 0.44 1.63
C ALA A 98 0.32 1.81 1.01
N ALA A 99 0.94 2.16 -0.11
CA ALA A 99 0.64 3.41 -0.83
C ALA A 99 -0.82 3.50 -1.33
N GLN A 100 -1.52 2.36 -1.39
CA GLN A 100 -2.93 2.31 -1.79
C GLN A 100 -3.89 2.52 -0.62
N MET A 101 -3.43 2.42 0.62
CA MET A 101 -4.28 2.37 1.80
C MET A 101 -4.71 3.77 2.27
N ASP A 102 -5.97 3.88 2.63
CA ASP A 102 -6.53 5.03 3.36
C ASP A 102 -6.37 4.84 4.88
N GLY A 103 -6.12 3.60 5.31
CA GLY A 103 -5.78 3.19 6.67
C GLY A 103 -5.26 1.76 6.68
N ALA A 104 -4.53 1.38 7.72
CA ALA A 104 -3.95 0.05 7.86
C ALA A 104 -4.39 -0.66 9.14
N ILE A 105 -4.46 -2.00 9.09
CA ILE A 105 -4.57 -2.87 10.25
C ILE A 105 -3.17 -3.42 10.53
N LEU A 106 -2.56 -2.99 11.63
CA LEU A 106 -1.29 -3.52 12.08
C LEU A 106 -1.53 -4.81 12.87
N VAL A 107 -1.03 -5.92 12.34
CA VAL A 107 -1.20 -7.24 12.95
C VAL A 107 0.06 -7.62 13.71
N ILE A 108 -0.10 -7.85 15.02
CA ILE A 108 0.98 -8.25 15.93
C ILE A 108 0.55 -9.53 16.64
N ALA A 109 1.41 -10.56 16.64
CA ALA A 109 1.16 -11.75 17.44
C ALA A 109 1.41 -11.45 18.91
N ALA A 110 0.45 -11.72 19.77
CA ALA A 110 0.55 -11.53 21.22
C ALA A 110 1.66 -12.41 21.84
N THR A 111 2.02 -13.51 21.17
CA THR A 111 3.12 -14.41 21.58
C THR A 111 4.51 -13.81 21.37
N ASP A 112 4.67 -12.90 20.40
CA ASP A 112 5.98 -12.46 19.93
C ASP A 112 6.22 -10.96 20.16
N GLY A 113 5.15 -10.17 20.26
CA GLY A 113 5.22 -8.70 20.34
C GLY A 113 5.69 -8.03 19.05
N PRO A 114 6.02 -6.73 19.11
CA PRO A 114 6.57 -5.98 17.97
C PRO A 114 7.96 -6.49 17.59
N MET A 115 8.12 -6.89 16.31
CA MET A 115 9.38 -7.41 15.76
C MET A 115 10.01 -6.44 14.74
N ALA A 116 11.18 -6.81 14.18
CA ALA A 116 11.94 -5.93 13.27
C ALA A 116 11.12 -5.46 12.06
N GLN A 117 10.37 -6.37 11.39
CA GLN A 117 9.53 -5.96 10.25
C GLN A 117 8.28 -5.19 10.69
N THR A 118 7.81 -5.33 11.94
CA THR A 118 6.74 -4.49 12.47
C THR A 118 7.18 -3.03 12.47
N ARG A 119 8.39 -2.74 12.97
CA ARG A 119 8.99 -1.40 12.97
C ARG A 119 9.17 -0.86 11.54
N GLU A 120 9.72 -1.66 10.64
CA GLU A 120 9.91 -1.29 9.25
C GLU A 120 8.57 -0.99 8.55
N HIS A 121 7.54 -1.80 8.79
CA HIS A 121 6.21 -1.59 8.18
C HIS A 121 5.52 -0.33 8.70
N ILE A 122 5.62 -0.01 9.98
CA ILE A 122 5.08 1.25 10.55
C ILE A 122 5.79 2.45 9.92
N LEU A 123 7.13 2.41 9.87
CA LEU A 123 7.93 3.45 9.23
C LEU A 123 7.53 3.66 7.76
N LEU A 124 7.46 2.57 6.99
CA LEU A 124 7.10 2.64 5.58
C LEU A 124 5.65 3.13 5.36
N ALA A 125 4.71 2.67 6.17
CA ALA A 125 3.33 3.16 6.15
C ALA A 125 3.28 4.68 6.37
N ARG A 126 4.05 5.18 7.35
CA ARG A 126 4.18 6.62 7.59
C ARG A 126 4.76 7.37 6.41
N GLN A 127 5.81 6.82 5.79
CA GLN A 127 6.49 7.43 4.64
C GLN A 127 5.62 7.50 3.38
N VAL A 128 4.88 6.44 3.07
CA VAL A 128 3.96 6.44 1.92
C VAL A 128 2.66 7.20 2.20
N GLY A 129 2.47 7.67 3.44
CA GLY A 129 1.38 8.55 3.81
C GLY A 129 0.10 7.84 4.25
N VAL A 130 0.17 6.62 4.76
CA VAL A 130 -0.97 5.97 5.45
C VAL A 130 -1.33 6.79 6.69
N PRO A 131 -2.53 7.40 6.74
CA PRO A 131 -2.82 8.37 7.78
C PRO A 131 -3.32 7.76 9.10
N TYR A 132 -3.88 6.54 9.06
CA TYR A 132 -4.52 5.89 10.19
C TYR A 132 -4.11 4.44 10.32
N ILE A 133 -3.90 3.99 11.57
CA ILE A 133 -3.61 2.59 11.91
C ILE A 133 -4.61 2.13 12.98
N VAL A 134 -5.13 0.93 12.84
CA VAL A 134 -5.84 0.17 13.87
C VAL A 134 -5.00 -1.07 14.19
N VAL A 135 -4.88 -1.46 15.43
CA VAL A 135 -4.07 -2.62 15.84
C VAL A 135 -4.93 -3.83 16.10
N PHE A 136 -4.51 -4.98 15.60
CA PHE A 136 -5.06 -6.28 15.95
C PHE A 136 -3.96 -7.14 16.61
N LEU A 137 -4.09 -7.36 17.92
CA LEU A 137 -3.25 -8.31 18.66
C LEU A 137 -3.79 -9.72 18.42
N ASN A 138 -3.11 -10.43 17.52
CA ASN A 138 -3.50 -11.77 17.07
C ASN A 138 -2.89 -12.86 17.96
N LYS A 139 -3.39 -14.08 17.85
CA LYS A 139 -2.95 -15.26 18.59
C LYS A 139 -3.13 -15.15 20.13
N CYS A 140 -4.11 -14.37 20.58
CA CYS A 140 -4.41 -14.28 22.02
C CYS A 140 -4.94 -15.59 22.61
N ASP A 141 -5.38 -16.52 21.78
CA ASP A 141 -5.73 -17.90 22.18
C ASP A 141 -4.53 -18.74 22.64
N MET A 142 -3.30 -18.30 22.31
CA MET A 142 -2.05 -18.99 22.66
C MET A 142 -1.38 -18.42 23.91
N VAL A 143 -1.93 -17.36 24.51
CA VAL A 143 -1.37 -16.69 25.67
C VAL A 143 -2.35 -16.80 26.84
N ASP A 144 -1.93 -17.51 27.89
CA ASP A 144 -2.76 -17.74 29.09
C ASP A 144 -2.68 -16.59 30.12
N ASP A 145 -1.71 -15.69 29.97
CA ASP A 145 -1.44 -14.58 30.90
C ASP A 145 -1.81 -13.24 30.28
N ASP A 146 -2.89 -12.64 30.78
CA ASP A 146 -3.37 -11.33 30.33
C ASP A 146 -2.34 -10.21 30.57
N GLU A 147 -1.46 -10.31 31.57
CA GLU A 147 -0.42 -9.30 31.83
C GLU A 147 0.62 -9.25 30.70
N LEU A 148 0.88 -10.40 30.04
CA LEU A 148 1.76 -10.45 28.85
C LEU A 148 1.10 -9.74 27.66
N ILE A 149 -0.20 -9.92 27.49
CA ILE A 149 -0.94 -9.22 26.42
C ILE A 149 -0.95 -7.72 26.66
N ASP A 150 -1.14 -7.30 27.93
CA ASP A 150 -1.08 -5.88 28.33
C ASP A 150 0.30 -5.27 28.03
N LEU A 151 1.39 -6.02 28.28
CA LEU A 151 2.74 -5.58 27.98
C LEU A 151 2.97 -5.41 26.48
N VAL A 152 2.52 -6.38 25.65
CA VAL A 152 2.63 -6.28 24.19
C VAL A 152 1.82 -5.11 23.64
N GLU A 153 0.64 -4.84 24.21
CA GLU A 153 -0.15 -3.66 23.85
C GLU A 153 0.58 -2.36 24.17
N MET A 154 1.18 -2.26 25.36
CA MET A 154 1.94 -1.09 25.79
C MET A 154 3.14 -0.84 24.86
N GLU A 155 3.95 -1.87 24.58
CA GLU A 155 5.08 -1.77 23.65
C GLU A 155 4.64 -1.34 22.25
N THR A 156 3.48 -1.84 21.81
CA THR A 156 2.92 -1.47 20.49
C THR A 156 2.53 0.00 20.44
N ARG A 157 1.89 0.52 21.51
CA ARG A 157 1.50 1.93 21.61
C ARG A 157 2.71 2.86 21.66
N GLU A 158 3.73 2.49 22.43
CA GLU A 158 5.01 3.21 22.48
C GLU A 158 5.67 3.26 21.11
N LEU A 159 5.74 2.11 20.43
CA LEU A 159 6.31 2.02 19.10
C LEU A 159 5.57 2.88 18.08
N LEU A 160 4.24 2.90 18.09
CA LEU A 160 3.45 3.74 17.20
C LEU A 160 3.69 5.23 17.45
N SER A 161 3.86 5.61 18.73
CA SER A 161 4.18 6.98 19.13
C SER A 161 5.59 7.42 18.68
N GLU A 162 6.57 6.52 18.65
CA GLU A 162 7.91 6.77 18.11
C GLU A 162 7.88 7.15 16.61
N TYR A 163 6.89 6.65 15.85
CA TYR A 163 6.70 6.93 14.43
C TYR A 163 5.61 7.97 14.14
N ASP A 164 5.33 8.86 15.09
CA ASP A 164 4.35 9.96 14.98
C ASP A 164 2.90 9.51 14.70
N PHE A 165 2.51 8.32 15.13
CA PHE A 165 1.11 7.93 15.22
C PHE A 165 0.60 8.19 16.65
N PRO A 166 -0.69 8.51 16.86
CA PRO A 166 -1.24 8.77 18.20
C PRO A 166 -1.45 7.47 18.97
N GLY A 167 -0.34 6.82 19.41
CA GLY A 167 -0.33 5.48 19.97
C GLY A 167 -1.32 5.26 21.13
N ASP A 168 -1.54 6.27 21.98
CA ASP A 168 -2.48 6.18 23.10
C ASP A 168 -3.95 6.14 22.66
N ASP A 169 -4.27 6.80 21.53
CA ASP A 169 -5.65 6.93 21.03
C ASP A 169 -6.03 5.87 20.00
N ILE A 170 -5.05 5.09 19.53
CA ILE A 170 -5.27 4.06 18.51
C ILE A 170 -6.08 2.89 19.07
N PRO A 171 -7.16 2.44 18.40
CA PRO A 171 -7.88 1.23 18.79
C PRO A 171 -6.97 0.00 18.71
N VAL A 172 -6.96 -0.79 19.79
CA VAL A 172 -6.25 -2.06 19.87
C VAL A 172 -7.26 -3.15 20.21
N ILE A 173 -7.43 -4.10 19.30
CA ILE A 173 -8.37 -5.21 19.44
C ILE A 173 -7.59 -6.50 19.66
N ARG A 174 -7.96 -7.26 20.69
CA ARG A 174 -7.35 -8.53 21.06
C ARG A 174 -8.15 -9.69 20.49
N GLY A 175 -7.52 -10.62 19.76
CA GLY A 175 -8.24 -11.69 19.11
C GLY A 175 -7.39 -12.86 18.65
N SER A 176 -8.07 -13.82 18.01
CA SER A 176 -7.46 -14.94 17.30
C SER A 176 -8.12 -15.07 15.92
N ALA A 177 -7.36 -14.74 14.88
CA ALA A 177 -7.84 -14.90 13.51
C ALA A 177 -8.12 -16.37 13.17
N LEU A 178 -7.28 -17.30 13.68
CA LEU A 178 -7.48 -18.73 13.48
C LEU A 178 -8.71 -19.24 14.24
N GLY A 179 -8.92 -18.84 15.49
CA GLY A 179 -10.10 -19.18 16.26
C GLY A 179 -11.39 -18.68 15.60
N ALA A 180 -11.38 -17.45 15.04
CA ALA A 180 -12.51 -16.92 14.27
C ALA A 180 -12.77 -17.75 12.99
N LEU A 181 -11.73 -18.15 12.25
CA LEU A 181 -11.85 -19.07 11.11
C LEU A 181 -12.41 -20.43 11.49
N ASN A 182 -12.11 -20.92 12.69
CA ASN A 182 -12.66 -22.17 13.22
C ASN A 182 -14.11 -22.06 13.71
N GLY A 183 -14.66 -20.84 13.73
CA GLY A 183 -16.05 -20.59 14.15
C GLY A 183 -16.23 -20.44 15.65
N GLU A 184 -15.19 -20.09 16.39
CA GLU A 184 -15.27 -19.78 17.82
C GLU A 184 -15.88 -18.39 18.01
N GLU A 185 -17.11 -18.32 18.57
CA GLU A 185 -17.90 -17.09 18.65
C GLU A 185 -17.16 -15.93 19.34
N LYS A 186 -16.43 -16.23 20.42
CA LYS A 186 -15.59 -15.23 21.11
C LYS A 186 -14.64 -14.49 20.14
N TRP A 187 -14.00 -15.26 19.25
CA TRP A 187 -13.03 -14.70 18.30
C TRP A 187 -13.69 -14.09 17.07
N MET A 188 -14.87 -14.58 16.69
CA MET A 188 -15.70 -13.95 15.67
C MET A 188 -16.19 -12.58 16.13
N ASP A 189 -16.56 -12.43 17.41
CA ASP A 189 -16.91 -11.14 18.01
C ASP A 189 -15.73 -10.16 17.99
N ALA A 190 -14.51 -10.62 18.26
CA ALA A 190 -13.30 -9.79 18.14
C ALA A 190 -13.08 -9.28 16.70
N ILE A 191 -13.39 -10.07 15.67
CA ILE A 191 -13.33 -9.61 14.27
C ILE A 191 -14.42 -8.57 13.99
N ARG A 192 -15.64 -8.75 14.53
CA ARG A 192 -16.71 -7.74 14.42
C ARG A 192 -16.31 -6.43 15.09
N GLU A 193 -15.71 -6.50 16.28
CA GLU A 193 -15.15 -5.35 17.02
C GLU A 193 -14.06 -4.65 16.22
N LEU A 194 -13.13 -5.40 15.62
CA LEU A 194 -12.10 -4.84 14.74
C LEU A 194 -12.73 -4.06 13.59
N MET A 195 -13.72 -4.61 12.90
CA MET A 195 -14.34 -3.94 11.77
C MET A 195 -15.17 -2.72 12.18
N ASN A 196 -15.79 -2.75 13.36
CA ASN A 196 -16.43 -1.58 13.95
C ASN A 196 -15.41 -0.47 14.28
N ALA A 197 -14.26 -0.83 14.88
CA ALA A 197 -13.17 0.11 15.13
C ALA A 197 -12.63 0.72 13.85
N VAL A 198 -12.47 -0.07 12.77
CA VAL A 198 -12.07 0.42 11.45
C VAL A 198 -13.11 1.39 10.88
N ASP A 199 -14.40 1.07 10.97
CA ASP A 199 -15.51 1.93 10.51
C ASP A 199 -15.55 3.28 11.26
N GLU A 200 -15.26 3.29 12.56
CA GLU A 200 -15.35 4.49 13.41
C GLU A 200 -14.07 5.33 13.38
N TYR A 201 -12.89 4.68 13.48
CA TYR A 201 -11.61 5.37 13.64
C TYR A 201 -11.02 5.87 12.33
N ILE A 202 -11.15 5.14 11.23
CA ILE A 202 -10.66 5.55 9.91
C ILE A 202 -11.74 6.39 9.23
N PRO A 203 -11.55 7.72 9.01
CA PRO A 203 -12.56 8.54 8.38
C PRO A 203 -12.75 8.16 6.91
N THR A 204 -13.91 8.49 6.33
CA THR A 204 -14.09 8.40 4.88
C THR A 204 -13.14 9.38 4.20
N PRO A 205 -12.24 8.91 3.31
CA PRO A 205 -11.23 9.77 2.72
C PRO A 205 -11.84 10.84 1.82
N ALA A 206 -11.27 12.06 1.88
CA ALA A 206 -11.56 13.08 0.89
C ALA A 206 -10.93 12.68 -0.45
N ARG A 207 -11.72 12.71 -1.53
CA ARG A 207 -11.28 12.33 -2.87
C ARG A 207 -11.08 13.56 -3.76
N ASN A 208 -9.94 13.64 -4.43
CA ASN A 208 -9.58 14.74 -5.34
C ASN A 208 -10.12 14.46 -6.75
N ASN A 209 -11.45 14.33 -6.91
CA ASN A 209 -12.08 13.99 -8.19
C ASN A 209 -12.02 15.14 -9.20
N ASP A 210 -11.88 16.40 -8.75
CA ASP A 210 -11.80 17.58 -9.61
C ASP A 210 -10.44 17.77 -10.31
N LEU A 211 -9.42 17.04 -9.88
CA LEU A 211 -8.09 17.08 -10.49
C LEU A 211 -8.02 16.21 -11.76
N PRO A 212 -7.04 16.45 -12.66
CA PRO A 212 -6.81 15.56 -13.78
C PRO A 212 -6.54 14.12 -13.35
N PHE A 213 -7.18 13.15 -14.03
CA PHE A 213 -7.02 11.73 -13.76
C PHE A 213 -5.56 11.30 -13.71
N LEU A 214 -5.22 10.50 -12.70
CA LEU A 214 -3.92 9.85 -12.54
C LEU A 214 -4.08 8.51 -11.82
N MET A 215 -3.47 7.47 -12.38
CA MET A 215 -3.38 6.13 -11.80
C MET A 215 -1.96 5.58 -11.96
N ALA A 216 -1.31 5.20 -10.85
CA ALA A 216 -0.04 4.48 -10.90
C ALA A 216 -0.26 3.03 -11.34
N VAL A 217 0.56 2.55 -12.27
CA VAL A 217 0.50 1.16 -12.75
C VAL A 217 1.20 0.24 -11.75
N GLU A 218 0.46 -0.72 -11.21
CA GLU A 218 0.95 -1.71 -10.24
C GLU A 218 1.27 -3.05 -10.89
N ASP A 219 0.37 -3.50 -11.77
CA ASP A 219 0.57 -4.72 -12.53
C ASP A 219 -0.01 -4.59 -13.93
N VAL A 220 0.50 -5.40 -14.83
CA VAL A 220 0.06 -5.44 -16.22
C VAL A 220 -0.14 -6.88 -16.65
N MET A 221 -1.35 -7.20 -17.10
CA MET A 221 -1.72 -8.52 -17.54
C MET A 221 -2.33 -8.51 -18.93
N THR A 222 -2.27 -9.64 -19.61
CA THR A 222 -2.95 -9.85 -20.89
C THR A 222 -4.15 -10.76 -20.70
N ILE A 223 -5.32 -10.31 -21.13
CA ILE A 223 -6.54 -11.13 -21.15
C ILE A 223 -6.74 -11.63 -22.58
N SER A 224 -6.71 -12.96 -22.76
CA SER A 224 -6.92 -13.59 -24.06
C SER A 224 -8.22 -13.11 -24.73
N GLY A 225 -8.11 -12.62 -25.97
CA GLY A 225 -9.23 -12.09 -26.73
C GLY A 225 -9.73 -10.70 -26.34
N ARG A 226 -9.16 -10.07 -25.30
CA ARG A 226 -9.54 -8.72 -24.88
C ARG A 226 -8.41 -7.69 -25.00
N GLY A 227 -7.18 -8.06 -24.63
CA GLY A 227 -6.01 -7.19 -24.74
C GLY A 227 -5.27 -6.99 -23.42
N THR A 228 -4.50 -5.92 -23.35
CA THR A 228 -3.69 -5.56 -22.18
C THR A 228 -4.51 -4.78 -21.16
N VAL A 229 -4.41 -5.19 -19.91
CA VAL A 229 -5.03 -4.53 -18.75
C VAL A 229 -3.93 -4.05 -17.83
N ALA A 230 -3.95 -2.77 -17.48
CA ALA A 230 -3.16 -2.20 -16.42
C ALA A 230 -4.02 -2.08 -15.16
N THR A 231 -3.49 -2.53 -14.01
CA THR A 231 -4.16 -2.43 -12.72
C THR A 231 -3.47 -1.40 -11.83
N GLY A 232 -4.23 -0.76 -10.97
CA GLY A 232 -3.73 0.19 -10.00
C GLY A 232 -4.85 0.90 -9.26
N ARG A 233 -4.45 1.70 -8.26
CA ARG A 233 -5.35 2.62 -7.57
C ARG A 233 -5.38 3.97 -8.30
N VAL A 234 -6.56 4.52 -8.49
CA VAL A 234 -6.73 5.90 -8.97
C VAL A 234 -6.31 6.86 -7.86
N GLU A 235 -5.23 7.62 -8.09
CA GLU A 235 -4.72 8.57 -7.10
C GLU A 235 -5.61 9.82 -7.03
N ARG A 236 -6.06 10.30 -8.19
CA ARG A 236 -6.90 11.50 -8.31
C ARG A 236 -7.67 11.52 -9.63
N GLY A 237 -8.70 12.34 -9.67
CA GLY A 237 -9.52 12.59 -10.86
C GLY A 237 -10.53 11.50 -11.13
N GLU A 238 -11.24 11.69 -12.22
CA GLU A 238 -12.25 10.76 -12.78
C GLU A 238 -11.86 10.38 -14.20
N LEU A 239 -12.11 9.14 -14.59
CA LEU A 239 -11.92 8.63 -15.96
C LEU A 239 -13.17 7.88 -16.40
N LYS A 240 -13.72 8.26 -17.54
CA LYS A 240 -14.88 7.59 -18.16
C LYS A 240 -14.44 6.59 -19.21
N LEU A 241 -15.31 5.63 -19.45
CA LEU A 241 -15.13 4.65 -20.52
C LEU A 241 -14.99 5.36 -21.89
N ASN A 242 -14.03 4.92 -22.68
CA ASN A 242 -13.62 5.46 -23.99
C ASN A 242 -12.93 6.83 -23.95
N GLU A 243 -12.50 7.32 -22.79
CA GLU A 243 -11.65 8.48 -22.72
C GLU A 243 -10.18 8.16 -23.07
N PRO A 244 -9.45 9.14 -23.65
CA PRO A 244 -8.03 9.00 -23.94
C PRO A 244 -7.19 9.16 -22.66
N VAL A 245 -6.10 8.41 -22.57
CA VAL A 245 -5.08 8.53 -21.52
C VAL A 245 -3.69 8.48 -22.13
N GLU A 246 -2.71 9.02 -21.42
CA GLU A 246 -1.29 8.86 -21.70
C GLU A 246 -0.66 7.86 -20.72
N ILE A 247 0.28 7.07 -21.23
CA ILE A 247 1.19 6.21 -20.45
C ILE A 247 2.49 6.98 -20.32
N VAL A 248 2.87 7.38 -19.09
CA VAL A 248 4.00 8.28 -18.83
C VAL A 248 5.01 7.65 -17.87
N GLY A 249 6.29 7.89 -18.12
CA GLY A 249 7.43 7.45 -17.30
C GLY A 249 8.13 6.22 -17.87
N ILE A 250 9.38 6.02 -17.49
CA ILE A 250 10.28 4.90 -17.83
C ILE A 250 10.56 4.80 -19.35
N LYS A 251 9.54 4.75 -20.16
CA LYS A 251 9.56 4.68 -21.65
C LYS A 251 9.01 5.96 -22.27
N ASP A 252 9.12 6.05 -23.60
CA ASP A 252 8.50 7.13 -24.35
C ASP A 252 6.99 7.19 -24.09
N THR A 253 6.48 8.40 -23.90
CA THR A 253 5.07 8.65 -23.63
C THR A 253 4.20 8.14 -24.79
N GLN A 254 3.18 7.37 -24.50
CA GLN A 254 2.25 6.79 -25.47
C GLN A 254 0.81 7.20 -25.17
N ASN A 255 0.03 7.39 -26.22
CA ASN A 255 -1.40 7.69 -26.11
C ASN A 255 -2.22 6.43 -26.38
N THR A 256 -3.27 6.23 -25.60
CA THR A 256 -4.24 5.14 -25.78
C THR A 256 -5.64 5.57 -25.35
N VAL A 257 -6.60 4.67 -25.48
CA VAL A 257 -7.99 4.86 -25.04
C VAL A 257 -8.37 3.70 -24.12
N VAL A 258 -9.01 4.02 -23.02
CA VAL A 258 -9.53 3.02 -22.08
C VAL A 258 -10.86 2.46 -22.59
N THR A 259 -10.88 1.19 -22.98
CA THR A 259 -12.05 0.51 -23.55
C THR A 259 -12.81 -0.38 -22.59
N GLY A 260 -12.33 -0.49 -21.36
CA GLY A 260 -12.99 -1.22 -20.29
C GLY A 260 -12.43 -0.78 -18.93
N ILE A 261 -13.32 -0.65 -17.95
CA ILE A 261 -12.99 -0.35 -16.56
C ILE A 261 -13.63 -1.43 -15.71
N GLU A 262 -12.86 -2.07 -14.86
CA GLU A 262 -13.32 -3.13 -14.00
C GLU A 262 -12.76 -2.97 -12.57
N MET A 263 -13.59 -3.21 -11.58
CA MET A 263 -13.21 -3.32 -10.18
C MET A 263 -13.80 -4.62 -9.61
N PHE A 264 -12.96 -5.47 -9.00
CA PHE A 264 -13.37 -6.78 -8.48
C PHE A 264 -14.19 -7.61 -9.48
N ARG A 265 -13.75 -7.67 -10.75
CA ARG A 265 -14.38 -8.38 -11.88
C ARG A 265 -15.76 -7.84 -12.31
N LYS A 266 -16.26 -6.76 -11.69
CA LYS A 266 -17.47 -6.04 -12.07
C LYS A 266 -17.13 -4.91 -13.04
N SER A 267 -17.96 -4.67 -14.03
CA SER A 267 -17.76 -3.59 -15.01
C SER A 267 -18.21 -2.23 -14.46
N MET A 268 -17.53 -1.17 -14.87
CA MET A 268 -17.82 0.21 -14.49
C MET A 268 -17.91 1.10 -15.73
N ASP A 269 -18.74 2.16 -15.66
CA ASP A 269 -18.81 3.18 -16.71
C ASP A 269 -17.74 4.27 -16.51
N PHE A 270 -17.31 4.48 -15.28
CA PHE A 270 -16.24 5.41 -14.90
C PHE A 270 -15.55 4.92 -13.63
N CYS A 271 -14.35 5.41 -13.38
CA CYS A 271 -13.64 5.26 -12.10
C CYS A 271 -13.22 6.64 -11.58
N GLU A 272 -13.03 6.72 -10.27
CA GLU A 272 -12.68 7.94 -9.55
C GLU A 272 -11.58 7.72 -8.51
N ALA A 273 -11.05 8.82 -7.96
CA ALA A 273 -10.00 8.76 -6.94
C ALA A 273 -10.35 7.78 -5.82
N GLY A 274 -9.43 6.88 -5.51
CA GLY A 274 -9.56 5.83 -4.51
C GLY A 274 -9.96 4.46 -5.05
N ASP A 275 -10.47 4.35 -6.27
CA ASP A 275 -10.84 3.06 -6.87
C ASP A 275 -9.61 2.23 -7.22
N ASN A 276 -9.65 0.93 -6.89
CA ASN A 276 -8.67 -0.06 -7.39
C ASN A 276 -9.21 -0.72 -8.65
N VAL A 277 -8.68 -0.34 -9.79
CA VAL A 277 -9.27 -0.72 -11.09
C VAL A 277 -8.29 -1.43 -12.01
N GLY A 278 -8.84 -2.24 -12.89
CA GLY A 278 -8.19 -2.73 -14.11
C GLY A 278 -8.71 -1.97 -15.32
N LEU A 279 -7.80 -1.30 -16.02
CA LEU A 279 -8.08 -0.52 -17.24
C LEU A 279 -7.65 -1.29 -18.48
N LEU A 280 -8.61 -1.61 -19.36
CA LEU A 280 -8.35 -2.25 -20.64
C LEU A 280 -7.91 -1.20 -21.66
N LEU A 281 -6.68 -1.33 -22.19
CA LEU A 281 -6.02 -0.35 -23.04
C LEU A 281 -6.09 -0.78 -24.52
N ARG A 282 -6.53 0.13 -25.39
CA ARG A 282 -6.65 -0.12 -26.81
C ARG A 282 -5.28 -0.10 -27.51
N GLY A 283 -4.92 -1.19 -28.20
CA GLY A 283 -3.73 -1.24 -29.06
C GLY A 283 -2.39 -1.26 -28.32
N ILE A 284 -2.39 -1.36 -26.99
CA ILE A 284 -1.19 -1.48 -26.15
C ILE A 284 -0.89 -2.97 -25.95
N LYS A 285 0.36 -3.36 -26.20
CA LYS A 285 0.84 -4.69 -25.88
C LYS A 285 1.40 -4.75 -24.46
N ARG A 286 1.58 -5.97 -23.93
CA ARG A 286 2.14 -6.20 -22.60
C ARG A 286 3.54 -5.60 -22.41
N GLU A 287 4.37 -5.63 -23.47
CA GLU A 287 5.72 -5.09 -23.49
C GLU A 287 5.79 -3.56 -23.59
N ASP A 288 4.71 -2.88 -23.98
CA ASP A 288 4.67 -1.42 -24.15
C ASP A 288 4.46 -0.69 -22.83
N ILE A 289 3.89 -1.35 -21.84
CA ILE A 289 3.57 -0.79 -20.51
C ILE A 289 4.12 -1.67 -19.40
N GLU A 290 4.57 -1.05 -18.32
CA GLU A 290 5.13 -1.76 -17.18
C GLU A 290 4.80 -1.06 -15.85
N ARG A 291 4.98 -1.80 -14.75
CA ARG A 291 4.86 -1.28 -13.39
C ARG A 291 5.78 -0.06 -13.20
N GLY A 292 5.26 0.97 -12.55
CA GLY A 292 5.98 2.21 -12.28
C GLY A 292 5.68 3.34 -13.24
N GLN A 293 5.11 3.04 -14.41
CA GLN A 293 4.50 4.07 -15.24
C GLN A 293 3.18 4.55 -14.64
N VAL A 294 2.67 5.66 -15.12
CA VAL A 294 1.33 6.14 -14.76
C VAL A 294 0.44 6.22 -15.99
N LEU A 295 -0.86 6.02 -15.77
CA LEU A 295 -1.91 6.40 -16.70
C LEU A 295 -2.49 7.73 -16.25
N CYS A 296 -2.48 8.73 -17.10
CA CYS A 296 -2.96 10.05 -16.74
C CYS A 296 -3.77 10.71 -17.88
N LYS A 297 -4.47 11.79 -17.52
CA LYS A 297 -5.11 12.64 -18.53
C LYS A 297 -4.04 13.20 -19.46
N PRO A 298 -4.24 13.20 -20.81
CA PRO A 298 -3.25 13.70 -21.74
C PRO A 298 -2.72 15.09 -21.42
N GLY A 299 -1.39 15.21 -21.36
CA GLY A 299 -0.68 16.46 -21.06
C GLY A 299 -0.72 16.92 -19.60
N SER A 300 -1.22 16.09 -18.67
CA SER A 300 -1.32 16.48 -17.24
C SER A 300 -0.09 16.16 -16.40
N VAL A 301 0.75 15.21 -16.85
CA VAL A 301 1.98 14.80 -16.17
C VAL A 301 3.08 14.63 -17.19
N THR A 302 4.30 14.99 -16.83
CA THR A 302 5.50 14.81 -17.65
C THR A 302 6.52 13.91 -16.95
N PRO A 303 7.33 13.15 -17.72
CA PRO A 303 8.41 12.35 -17.17
C PRO A 303 9.65 13.22 -16.92
N HIS A 304 10.34 13.00 -15.80
CA HIS A 304 11.51 13.79 -15.39
C HIS A 304 12.62 12.88 -14.85
N THR A 305 13.86 13.32 -15.02
CA THR A 305 15.05 12.62 -14.48
C THR A 305 15.72 13.40 -13.37
N LYS A 306 15.60 14.75 -13.34
CA LYS A 306 16.29 15.58 -12.35
C LYS A 306 15.34 16.41 -11.52
N PHE A 307 15.56 16.39 -10.23
CA PHE A 307 14.75 17.10 -9.25
C PHE A 307 15.57 17.55 -8.04
N THR A 308 15.06 18.53 -7.30
CA THR A 308 15.50 18.76 -5.92
C THR A 308 14.49 18.13 -4.97
N GLY A 309 14.95 17.60 -3.85
CA GLY A 309 14.09 17.03 -2.83
C GLY A 309 14.61 17.32 -1.44
N GLU A 310 13.70 17.56 -0.52
CA GLU A 310 14.01 17.59 0.90
C GLU A 310 13.95 16.16 1.43
N ILE A 311 15.02 15.70 2.07
CA ILE A 311 15.11 14.35 2.60
C ILE A 311 15.41 14.35 4.10
N TYR A 312 14.92 13.32 4.77
CA TYR A 312 15.35 12.91 6.09
C TYR A 312 16.18 11.62 5.96
N VAL A 313 17.38 11.61 6.52
CA VAL A 313 18.27 10.45 6.55
C VAL A 313 18.00 9.66 7.82
N LEU A 314 17.45 8.44 7.69
CA LEU A 314 17.10 7.61 8.84
C LEU A 314 18.31 7.26 9.69
N THR A 315 18.14 7.32 11.00
CA THR A 315 19.12 6.90 11.99
C THR A 315 19.25 5.36 12.05
N LYS A 316 20.29 4.87 12.71
CA LYS A 316 20.48 3.44 12.94
C LYS A 316 19.35 2.84 13.78
N GLU A 317 18.86 3.58 14.77
CA GLU A 317 17.76 3.18 15.65
C GLU A 317 16.45 3.01 14.88
N GLU A 318 16.25 3.83 13.84
CA GLU A 318 15.12 3.74 12.90
C GLU A 318 15.31 2.67 11.81
N GLY A 319 16.36 1.86 11.88
CA GLY A 319 16.68 0.83 10.88
C GLY A 319 17.41 1.37 9.66
N GLY A 320 17.83 2.62 9.67
CA GLY A 320 18.57 3.29 8.60
C GLY A 320 20.07 3.05 8.63
N ARG A 321 20.83 4.02 8.12
CA ARG A 321 22.29 3.96 8.06
C ARG A 321 22.94 4.25 9.41
N HIS A 322 24.15 3.69 9.60
CA HIS A 322 25.03 4.03 10.73
C HIS A 322 26.26 4.84 10.27
N THR A 323 26.39 5.08 8.96
CA THR A 323 27.47 5.85 8.36
C THR A 323 26.93 6.96 7.46
N PRO A 324 27.62 8.10 7.33
CA PRO A 324 27.22 9.15 6.41
C PRO A 324 27.30 8.67 4.96
N PHE A 325 26.64 9.38 4.06
CA PHE A 325 26.89 9.28 2.64
C PHE A 325 27.45 10.61 2.09
N PHE A 326 28.13 10.52 0.96
CA PHE A 326 28.84 11.62 0.33
C PHE A 326 28.22 11.99 -1.00
N ASP A 327 28.66 13.09 -1.57
CA ASP A 327 28.30 13.47 -2.93
C ASP A 327 28.56 12.33 -3.92
N GLY A 328 27.65 12.14 -4.87
CA GLY A 328 27.71 11.02 -5.81
C GLY A 328 27.15 9.68 -5.27
N TYR A 329 26.54 9.66 -4.08
CA TYR A 329 25.86 8.48 -3.55
C TYR A 329 24.79 7.97 -4.51
N ARG A 330 24.71 6.65 -4.73
CA ARG A 330 23.82 6.03 -5.72
C ARG A 330 22.87 5.00 -5.11
N PRO A 331 21.79 5.44 -4.44
CA PRO A 331 20.76 4.57 -3.91
C PRO A 331 19.70 4.24 -4.96
N GLN A 332 18.67 3.50 -4.50
CA GLN A 332 17.40 3.33 -5.19
C GLN A 332 16.37 4.32 -4.64
N PHE A 333 15.76 5.08 -5.53
CA PHE A 333 14.64 5.98 -5.23
C PHE A 333 13.33 5.27 -5.54
N TYR A 334 12.43 5.22 -4.57
CA TYR A 334 11.11 4.61 -4.69
C TYR A 334 10.06 5.68 -4.89
N PHE A 335 9.50 5.72 -6.10
CA PHE A 335 8.39 6.60 -6.45
C PHE A 335 7.16 5.75 -6.75
N ARG A 336 6.03 6.00 -6.08
CA ARG A 336 4.78 5.25 -6.28
C ARG A 336 4.98 3.73 -6.23
N THR A 337 4.96 3.08 -7.39
CA THR A 337 5.01 1.61 -7.52
C THR A 337 6.35 1.07 -8.03
N THR A 338 7.34 1.92 -8.27
CA THR A 338 8.63 1.52 -8.83
C THR A 338 9.84 2.09 -8.07
N ASP A 339 10.97 1.44 -8.27
CA ASP A 339 12.27 1.93 -7.86
C ASP A 339 13.13 2.26 -9.07
N VAL A 340 13.92 3.31 -8.97
CA VAL A 340 14.89 3.72 -9.96
C VAL A 340 16.20 4.11 -9.28
N THR A 341 17.32 3.66 -9.85
CA THR A 341 18.64 4.09 -9.37
C THR A 341 18.86 5.56 -9.75
N GLY A 342 19.36 6.34 -8.81
CA GLY A 342 19.72 7.73 -9.06
C GLY A 342 21.00 8.11 -8.34
N THR A 343 21.60 9.22 -8.74
CA THR A 343 22.75 9.81 -8.09
C THR A 343 22.30 10.99 -7.23
N VAL A 344 22.73 11.01 -5.99
CA VAL A 344 22.51 12.14 -5.07
C VAL A 344 23.65 13.13 -5.21
N LYS A 345 23.32 14.40 -5.38
CA LYS A 345 24.24 15.50 -5.30
C LYS A 345 23.90 16.36 -4.08
N LEU A 346 24.88 16.59 -3.24
CA LEU A 346 24.75 17.40 -2.03
C LEU A 346 24.86 18.90 -2.36
N PRO A 347 24.26 19.78 -1.52
CA PRO A 347 24.38 21.22 -1.69
C PRO A 347 25.84 21.69 -1.60
N GLU A 348 26.18 22.78 -2.28
CA GLU A 348 27.53 23.40 -2.18
C GLU A 348 27.90 23.68 -0.72
N GLY A 349 29.09 23.24 -0.34
CA GLY A 349 29.60 23.38 1.04
C GLY A 349 29.20 22.26 2.00
N THR A 350 28.42 21.26 1.55
CA THR A 350 28.09 20.06 2.33
C THR A 350 28.93 18.90 1.84
N GLU A 351 29.85 18.41 2.68
CA GLU A 351 30.72 17.31 2.32
C GLU A 351 30.03 15.94 2.47
N MET A 352 29.13 15.80 3.44
CA MET A 352 28.43 14.55 3.75
C MET A 352 27.05 14.82 4.38
N ALA A 353 26.17 13.83 4.31
CA ALA A 353 24.91 13.77 5.03
C ALA A 353 24.97 12.66 6.09
N MET A 354 24.65 13.02 7.34
CA MET A 354 24.68 12.12 8.49
C MET A 354 23.31 11.48 8.73
N PRO A 355 23.25 10.28 9.30
CA PRO A 355 22.00 9.77 9.87
C PRO A 355 21.37 10.78 10.85
N GLY A 356 20.09 11.05 10.69
CA GLY A 356 19.34 12.07 11.43
C GLY A 356 19.28 13.45 10.78
N ASP A 357 19.99 13.67 9.68
CA ASP A 357 19.98 14.96 8.99
C ASP A 357 18.69 15.16 8.17
N HIS A 358 18.19 16.41 8.21
CA HIS A 358 17.27 16.94 7.23
C HIS A 358 18.06 17.79 6.21
N ILE A 359 18.04 17.40 4.95
CA ILE A 359 18.88 18.03 3.92
C ILE A 359 18.16 18.12 2.58
N THR A 360 18.41 19.19 1.84
CA THR A 360 18.00 19.29 0.44
C THR A 360 19.04 18.60 -0.44
N ILE A 361 18.61 17.77 -1.37
CA ILE A 361 19.46 17.10 -2.35
C ILE A 361 19.02 17.42 -3.78
N GLU A 362 19.93 17.29 -4.73
CA GLU A 362 19.61 17.13 -6.15
C GLU A 362 19.70 15.63 -6.52
N GLY A 363 18.61 15.08 -7.05
CA GLY A 363 18.52 13.71 -7.54
C GLY A 363 18.62 13.67 -9.05
N ASP A 364 19.47 12.78 -9.60
CA ASP A 364 19.62 12.51 -11.04
C ASP A 364 19.36 11.02 -11.30
N LEU A 365 18.18 10.71 -11.87
CA LEU A 365 17.68 9.36 -12.08
C LEU A 365 18.15 8.79 -13.41
N ILE A 366 18.44 7.49 -13.46
CA ILE A 366 18.87 6.80 -14.70
C ILE A 366 17.75 6.60 -15.72
N HIS A 367 16.49 6.69 -15.29
CA HIS A 367 15.30 6.60 -16.14
C HIS A 367 14.30 7.71 -15.75
N PRO A 368 13.55 8.25 -16.72
CA PRO A 368 12.54 9.26 -16.44
C PRO A 368 11.36 8.66 -15.67
N ILE A 369 10.88 9.37 -14.67
CA ILE A 369 9.73 8.99 -13.84
C ILE A 369 8.65 10.05 -14.01
N ALA A 370 7.39 9.62 -14.06
CA ALA A 370 6.24 10.53 -13.96
C ALA A 370 6.28 11.24 -12.59
N MET A 371 6.68 12.51 -12.59
CA MET A 371 7.03 13.24 -11.37
C MET A 371 6.29 14.58 -11.32
N GLU A 372 5.95 14.98 -10.11
CA GLU A 372 5.34 16.29 -9.80
C GLU A 372 5.94 16.82 -8.49
N GLU A 373 5.91 18.12 -8.30
CA GLU A 373 6.26 18.73 -7.01
C GLU A 373 5.33 18.23 -5.91
N GLY A 374 5.87 17.97 -4.73
CA GLY A 374 5.15 17.37 -3.61
C GLY A 374 5.08 15.84 -3.63
N LEU A 375 5.59 15.17 -4.68
CA LEU A 375 5.63 13.71 -4.74
C LEU A 375 6.59 13.16 -3.67
N ARG A 376 6.10 12.26 -2.83
CA ARG A 376 6.91 11.59 -1.82
C ARG A 376 7.72 10.45 -2.43
N PHE A 377 8.90 10.19 -1.85
CA PHE A 377 9.75 9.07 -2.22
C PHE A 377 10.49 8.50 -1.02
N ALA A 378 10.87 7.24 -1.12
CA ALA A 378 11.79 6.60 -0.18
C ALA A 378 13.15 6.37 -0.85
N ILE A 379 14.21 6.39 -0.05
CA ILE A 379 15.57 6.07 -0.47
C ILE A 379 15.95 4.73 0.15
N ARG A 380 16.41 3.79 -0.68
CA ARG A 380 16.77 2.44 -0.22
C ARG A 380 18.18 2.03 -0.68
N GLU A 381 18.83 1.25 0.17
CA GLU A 381 20.15 0.67 -0.08
C GLU A 381 20.22 -0.72 0.55
N GLY A 382 20.71 -1.72 -0.19
CA GLY A 382 20.94 -3.07 0.34
C GLY A 382 19.70 -3.74 0.94
N GLY A 383 18.51 -3.40 0.44
CA GLY A 383 17.24 -3.94 0.96
C GLY A 383 16.63 -3.17 2.13
N HIS A 384 17.30 -2.14 2.67
CA HIS A 384 16.84 -1.31 3.78
C HIS A 384 16.44 0.08 3.33
N THR A 385 15.43 0.68 3.98
CA THR A 385 15.09 2.08 3.80
C THR A 385 16.09 2.92 4.60
N VAL A 386 16.75 3.85 3.93
CA VAL A 386 17.80 4.69 4.52
C VAL A 386 17.43 6.16 4.58
N GLY A 387 16.32 6.53 3.97
CA GLY A 387 15.80 7.89 4.00
C GLY A 387 14.44 7.99 3.33
N SER A 388 13.80 9.12 3.54
CA SER A 388 12.55 9.49 2.85
C SER A 388 12.60 10.96 2.49
N GLY A 389 11.82 11.35 1.49
CA GLY A 389 11.78 12.75 1.06
C GLY A 389 10.58 13.11 0.24
N ILE A 390 10.55 14.39 -0.12
CA ILE A 390 9.52 15.00 -0.96
C ILE A 390 10.21 15.76 -2.08
N VAL A 391 9.72 15.62 -3.31
CA VAL A 391 10.16 16.42 -4.46
C VAL A 391 9.77 17.88 -4.23
N SER A 392 10.77 18.75 -4.16
CA SER A 392 10.55 20.19 -3.96
C SER A 392 10.40 20.94 -5.27
N THR A 393 11.32 20.70 -6.23
CA THR A 393 11.25 21.27 -7.57
C THR A 393 11.74 20.29 -8.63
N ILE A 394 11.23 20.42 -9.82
CA ILE A 394 11.66 19.66 -11.00
C ILE A 394 12.65 20.47 -11.79
N ILE A 395 13.79 19.85 -12.17
CA ILE A 395 14.87 20.51 -12.91
C ILE A 395 14.81 20.12 -14.38
N GLU A 396 14.67 18.83 -14.69
CA GLU A 396 14.68 18.29 -16.08
C GLU A 396 13.83 17.03 -16.20
#